data_be9e9222c401682be2ab8efd100d6f0d
#
_entry.id   be9e9222c401682be2ab8efd100d6f0d
#
_cell.length_a   1.000
_cell.length_b   1.000
_cell.length_c   1.000
_cell.angle_alpha   90.00
_cell.angle_beta   90.00
_cell.angle_gamma   90.00
#
_symmetry.space_group_name_H-M   'P 1'
#
loop_
_entity.id
_entity.type
_entity.pdbx_description
1 polymer ?
#
loop_
_entity_poly.entity_id
_entity_poly.type
_entity_poly.pdbx_seq_one_letter_code
_entity_poly.pdbx_strand_id
1 'polypeptide(L)'
;MNHLWFTFFWEQRKVSDIANRYDNLRVPVTAHLREKGSTPYYGANGIQDYVKGYTHKGEFILIAEDGANDLKDYPVQYVNGSIWANNHVHVLQGKGNIADNKFLKYSISQTNIEVLLVGGGRAKLNANIMMKMTIKLPKNITEQLAIGDYIYKLDNLITLHQRKHEKLVKIKQSLLRDMFV
;
A
#
# COMPACT_ATOMS: atom_id res chain seq x y z
N MET A 1 5.88 -22.13 30.74
CA MET A 1 5.22 -21.32 29.69
C MET A 1 5.27 -19.87 30.13
N ASN A 2 6.25 -19.12 29.66
CA ASN A 2 6.37 -17.69 29.98
C ASN A 2 5.40 -16.93 29.07
N HIS A 3 4.27 -16.51 29.62
CA HIS A 3 3.42 -15.50 29.01
C HIS A 3 4.19 -14.19 29.03
N LEU A 4 4.78 -13.83 27.89
CA LEU A 4 5.26 -12.48 27.61
C LEU A 4 4.02 -11.57 27.63
N TRP A 5 3.77 -10.95 28.77
CA TRP A 5 2.85 -9.83 28.88
C TRP A 5 3.49 -8.64 28.18
N PHE A 6 3.25 -8.51 26.86
CA PHE A 6 3.48 -7.25 26.17
C PHE A 6 2.49 -6.25 26.76
N THR A 7 2.93 -5.40 27.64
CA THR A 7 2.19 -4.20 28.02
C THR A 7 2.20 -3.29 26.80
N PHE A 8 1.18 -3.41 25.99
CA PHE A 8 1.01 -2.64 24.75
C PHE A 8 0.71 -1.19 25.10
N PHE A 9 1.73 -0.38 25.34
CA PHE A 9 1.58 1.06 25.37
C PHE A 9 1.48 1.59 23.93
N TRP A 10 0.30 1.42 23.36
CA TRP A 10 -0.02 2.02 22.08
C TRP A 10 -0.45 3.47 22.32
N GLU A 11 0.10 4.37 21.55
CA GLU A 11 -0.29 5.76 21.54
C GLU A 11 -1.06 6.11 20.26
N GLN A 12 -1.79 7.19 20.31
CA GLN A 12 -2.52 7.72 19.18
C GLN A 12 -1.80 8.95 18.64
N ARG A 13 -1.39 8.92 17.37
CA ARG A 13 -0.64 9.99 16.72
C ARG A 13 -1.27 10.36 15.38
N LYS A 14 -1.18 11.63 15.01
CA LYS A 14 -1.56 12.07 13.66
C LYS A 14 -0.55 11.57 12.63
N VAL A 15 -1.01 11.27 11.43
CA VAL A 15 -0.12 10.89 10.31
C VAL A 15 0.95 11.97 10.07
N SER A 16 0.60 13.26 10.16
CA SER A 16 1.54 14.38 10.05
C SER A 16 2.70 14.34 11.04
N ASP A 17 2.49 13.74 12.20
CA ASP A 17 3.51 13.67 13.25
C ASP A 17 4.50 12.53 13.00
N ILE A 18 4.04 11.46 12.34
CA ILE A 18 4.77 10.19 12.22
C ILE A 18 5.22 9.86 10.79
N ALA A 19 4.73 10.59 9.77
CA ALA A 19 5.09 10.36 8.37
C ALA A 19 5.36 11.67 7.63
N ASN A 20 6.21 11.59 6.61
CA ASN A 20 6.43 12.63 5.61
C ASN A 20 5.64 12.32 4.36
N ARG A 21 5.22 13.36 3.63
CA ARG A 21 4.51 13.25 2.36
C ARG A 21 5.40 13.73 1.21
N TYR A 22 5.48 12.94 0.15
CA TYR A 22 6.33 13.18 -1.02
C TYR A 22 5.52 13.37 -2.32
N ASP A 23 4.29 13.84 -2.23
CA ASP A 23 3.40 14.09 -3.36
C ASP A 23 3.95 15.11 -4.37
N ASN A 24 4.85 15.98 -3.94
CA ASN A 24 5.50 16.98 -4.78
C ASN A 24 6.45 16.38 -5.83
N LEU A 25 6.84 15.12 -5.69
CA LEU A 25 7.70 14.41 -6.64
C LEU A 25 6.90 13.60 -7.68
N ARG A 26 5.57 13.54 -7.56
CA ARG A 26 4.70 12.80 -8.47
C ARG A 26 4.70 13.43 -9.86
N VAL A 27 4.72 12.60 -10.90
CA VAL A 27 4.67 13.05 -12.29
C VAL A 27 3.64 12.23 -13.06
N PRO A 28 2.48 12.79 -13.41
CA PRO A 28 1.52 12.13 -14.26
C PRO A 28 2.02 12.08 -15.70
N VAL A 29 2.01 10.90 -16.31
CA VAL A 29 2.37 10.69 -17.71
C VAL A 29 1.25 9.89 -18.38
N THR A 30 0.71 10.43 -19.49
CA THR A 30 -0.32 9.76 -20.28
C THR A 30 0.25 8.49 -20.93
N ALA A 31 -0.58 7.46 -21.11
CA ALA A 31 -0.11 6.13 -21.50
C ALA A 31 0.76 6.12 -22.78
N HIS A 32 0.39 6.90 -23.79
CA HIS A 32 1.11 6.96 -25.07
C HIS A 32 2.47 7.69 -25.00
N LEU A 33 2.73 8.44 -23.93
CA LEU A 33 4.01 9.14 -23.69
C LEU A 33 4.93 8.39 -22.73
N ARG A 34 4.51 7.24 -22.20
CA ARG A 34 5.33 6.44 -21.29
C ARG A 34 6.41 5.70 -22.05
N GLU A 35 7.67 5.99 -21.77
CA GLU A 35 8.79 5.18 -22.24
C GLU A 35 8.83 3.85 -21.51
N LYS A 36 8.81 2.73 -22.25
CA LYS A 36 8.88 1.38 -21.68
C LYS A 36 10.17 1.17 -20.88
N GLY A 37 10.06 0.52 -19.72
CA GLY A 37 11.17 0.21 -18.83
C GLY A 37 10.82 -0.83 -17.79
N SER A 38 11.56 -0.85 -16.68
CA SER A 38 11.40 -1.84 -15.60
C SER A 38 10.82 -1.25 -14.30
N THR A 39 10.65 0.07 -14.22
CA THR A 39 10.13 0.73 -13.02
C THR A 39 8.60 0.69 -13.01
N PRO A 40 7.96 0.15 -11.97
CA PRO A 40 6.51 0.10 -11.88
C PRO A 40 5.92 1.51 -11.78
N TYR A 41 4.94 1.79 -12.62
CA TYR A 41 4.16 3.04 -12.67
C TYR A 41 2.86 2.84 -11.89
N TYR A 42 2.73 3.54 -10.76
CA TYR A 42 1.60 3.40 -9.85
C TYR A 42 0.52 4.44 -10.09
N GLY A 43 -0.72 3.95 -10.13
CA GLY A 43 -1.94 4.72 -10.00
C GLY A 43 -2.73 4.32 -8.75
N ALA A 44 -3.95 4.84 -8.61
CA ALA A 44 -4.80 4.63 -7.42
C ALA A 44 -4.92 3.15 -7.00
N ASN A 45 -5.06 2.25 -7.97
CA ASN A 45 -5.36 0.82 -7.72
C ASN A 45 -4.15 -0.09 -7.97
N GLY A 46 -2.92 0.45 -7.94
CA GLY A 46 -1.70 -0.32 -8.10
C GLY A 46 -0.95 -0.03 -9.40
N ILE A 47 -0.15 -1.01 -9.83
CA ILE A 47 0.69 -0.89 -11.02
C ILE A 47 -0.18 -0.83 -12.28
N GLN A 48 0.00 0.22 -13.05
CA GLN A 48 -0.67 0.44 -14.34
C GLN A 48 0.23 0.11 -15.53
N ASP A 49 1.55 0.24 -15.36
CA ASP A 49 2.53 0.10 -16.43
C ASP A 49 3.94 -0.11 -15.87
N TYR A 50 4.91 -0.32 -16.77
CA TYR A 50 6.34 -0.33 -16.43
C TYR A 50 7.07 0.67 -17.32
N VAL A 51 7.79 1.63 -16.68
CA VAL A 51 8.38 2.79 -17.36
C VAL A 51 9.88 2.90 -17.11
N LYS A 52 10.55 3.70 -17.92
CA LYS A 52 11.94 4.09 -17.75
C LYS A 52 12.04 5.26 -16.78
N GLY A 53 13.09 5.25 -15.92
CA GLY A 53 13.27 6.26 -14.87
C GLY A 53 12.42 5.99 -13.64
N TYR A 54 12.39 6.92 -12.71
CA TYR A 54 11.59 6.82 -11.48
C TYR A 54 11.33 8.22 -10.91
N THR A 55 10.27 8.35 -10.13
CA THR A 55 9.97 9.57 -9.36
C THR A 55 10.43 9.46 -7.90
N HIS A 56 10.38 8.24 -7.34
CA HIS A 56 10.72 7.97 -5.94
C HIS A 56 11.61 6.72 -5.86
N LYS A 57 12.55 6.72 -4.89
CA LYS A 57 13.42 5.57 -4.62
C LYS A 57 13.56 5.37 -3.11
N GLY A 58 13.21 4.19 -2.61
CA GLY A 58 13.22 3.85 -1.19
C GLY A 58 11.97 3.07 -0.81
N GLU A 59 11.61 3.14 0.47
CA GLU A 59 10.40 2.51 1.01
C GLU A 59 9.31 3.56 1.19
N PHE A 60 8.12 3.29 0.66
CA PHE A 60 6.99 4.22 0.73
C PHE A 60 5.66 3.48 0.95
N ILE A 61 4.68 4.24 1.39
CA ILE A 61 3.28 3.84 1.46
C ILE A 61 2.54 4.65 0.40
N LEU A 62 1.88 3.96 -0.51
CA LEU A 62 1.02 4.57 -1.53
C LEU A 62 -0.42 4.45 -1.08
N ILE A 63 -1.16 5.55 -1.07
CA ILE A 63 -2.57 5.61 -0.70
C ILE A 63 -3.32 6.24 -1.86
N ALA A 64 -4.41 5.64 -2.32
CA ALA A 64 -5.20 6.24 -3.38
C ALA A 64 -5.63 7.67 -3.02
N GLU A 65 -5.45 8.62 -3.93
CA GLU A 65 -5.96 9.98 -3.78
C GLU A 65 -7.37 10.09 -4.32
N ASP A 66 -7.60 9.58 -5.56
CA ASP A 66 -8.91 9.50 -6.20
C ASP A 66 -8.99 8.27 -7.11
N GLY A 67 -10.22 7.87 -7.48
CA GLY A 67 -10.43 6.73 -8.38
C GLY A 67 -10.12 5.38 -7.76
N ALA A 68 -10.21 5.24 -6.44
CA ALA A 68 -10.18 3.96 -5.76
C ALA A 68 -11.33 3.06 -6.26
N ASN A 69 -11.04 1.80 -6.56
CA ASN A 69 -12.01 0.82 -7.05
C ASN A 69 -12.80 0.16 -5.90
N ASP A 70 -12.28 0.20 -4.69
CA ASP A 70 -12.97 -0.26 -3.49
C ASP A 70 -12.84 0.82 -2.39
N LEU A 71 -13.97 1.25 -1.84
CA LEU A 71 -14.00 2.27 -0.79
C LEU A 71 -13.95 1.65 0.61
N LYS A 72 -14.28 0.36 0.75
CA LYS A 72 -14.24 -0.38 2.02
C LYS A 72 -12.85 -0.97 2.24
N ASP A 73 -12.31 -1.66 1.22
CA ASP A 73 -10.89 -2.09 1.18
C ASP A 73 -10.08 -1.05 0.39
N TYR A 74 -9.89 0.10 1.03
CA TYR A 74 -9.27 1.25 0.38
C TYR A 74 -7.83 0.96 -0.05
N PRO A 75 -7.42 1.30 -1.29
CA PRO A 75 -6.10 0.96 -1.81
C PRO A 75 -4.97 1.63 -1.03
N VAL A 76 -4.27 0.86 -0.20
CA VAL A 76 -3.06 1.23 0.54
C VAL A 76 -1.98 0.19 0.29
N GLN A 77 -0.84 0.61 -0.26
CA GLN A 77 0.22 -0.30 -0.68
C GLN A 77 1.55 0.08 -0.04
N TYR A 78 2.33 -0.92 0.38
CA TYR A 78 3.74 -0.75 0.71
C TYR A 78 4.56 -1.06 -0.54
N VAL A 79 5.54 -0.21 -0.83
CA VAL A 79 6.45 -0.36 -1.96
C VAL A 79 7.90 -0.16 -1.50
N ASN A 80 8.83 -0.89 -2.12
CA ASN A 80 10.26 -0.77 -1.86
C ASN A 80 11.03 -0.79 -3.19
N GLY A 81 11.95 0.12 -3.35
CA GLY A 81 12.79 0.28 -4.55
C GLY A 81 12.47 1.52 -5.34
N SER A 82 12.72 1.47 -6.65
CA SER A 82 12.41 2.57 -7.57
C SER A 82 10.97 2.44 -8.05
N ILE A 83 10.19 3.51 -7.93
CA ILE A 83 8.80 3.59 -8.39
C ILE A 83 8.54 4.87 -9.15
N TRP A 84 7.55 4.85 -10.01
CA TRP A 84 6.96 6.04 -10.61
C TRP A 84 5.54 6.22 -10.06
N ALA A 85 5.30 7.30 -9.34
CA ALA A 85 3.99 7.63 -8.79
C ALA A 85 3.32 8.72 -9.63
N ASN A 86 2.06 8.48 -10.02
CA ASN A 86 1.23 9.49 -10.68
C ASN A 86 0.46 10.34 -9.65
N ASN A 87 -0.39 11.25 -10.14
CA ASN A 87 -1.18 12.15 -9.32
C ASN A 87 -2.43 11.53 -8.67
N HIS A 88 -2.68 10.23 -8.88
CA HIS A 88 -3.81 9.51 -8.27
C HIS A 88 -3.45 8.75 -7.00
N VAL A 89 -2.21 8.90 -6.52
CA VAL A 89 -1.75 8.30 -5.25
C VAL A 89 -1.03 9.33 -4.40
N HIS A 90 -1.28 9.32 -3.09
CA HIS A 90 -0.42 9.96 -2.11
C HIS A 90 0.79 9.07 -1.84
N VAL A 91 1.95 9.70 -1.63
CA VAL A 91 3.21 9.01 -1.30
C VAL A 91 3.64 9.43 0.09
N LEU A 92 3.63 8.48 1.01
CA LEU A 92 4.04 8.67 2.40
C LEU A 92 5.27 7.84 2.74
N GLN A 93 6.04 8.33 3.69
CA GLN A 93 7.15 7.59 4.32
C GLN A 93 7.14 7.86 5.81
N GLY A 94 7.21 6.80 6.61
CA GLY A 94 7.35 6.91 8.05
C GLY A 94 8.61 7.69 8.42
N LYS A 95 8.51 8.57 9.42
CA LYS A 95 9.69 9.24 9.99
C LYS A 95 10.50 8.20 10.75
N GLY A 96 11.76 8.01 10.37
CA GLY A 96 12.65 7.01 10.96
C GLY A 96 12.61 7.02 12.50
N ASN A 97 12.83 5.94 13.17
CA ASN A 97 12.73 5.74 14.64
C ASN A 97 11.37 6.07 15.28
N ILE A 98 10.39 6.61 14.53
CA ILE A 98 9.05 6.93 15.02
C ILE A 98 8.02 5.96 14.44
N ALA A 99 8.08 5.70 13.14
CA ALA A 99 7.09 4.87 12.47
C ALA A 99 7.71 4.01 11.37
N ASP A 100 7.45 2.70 11.43
CA ASP A 100 7.81 1.73 10.41
C ASP A 100 6.82 1.77 9.23
N ASN A 101 7.32 1.69 8.00
CA ASN A 101 6.49 1.81 6.80
C ASN A 101 5.51 0.64 6.61
N LYS A 102 5.92 -0.59 6.91
CA LYS A 102 5.03 -1.75 6.79
C LYS A 102 3.94 -1.69 7.84
N PHE A 103 4.32 -1.37 9.10
CA PHE A 103 3.34 -1.18 10.17
C PHE A 103 2.32 -0.10 9.81
N LEU A 104 2.79 1.08 9.34
CA LEU A 104 1.92 2.18 8.93
C LEU A 104 0.97 1.78 7.80
N LYS A 105 1.45 1.04 6.79
CA LYS A 105 0.59 0.52 5.72
C LYS A 105 -0.61 -0.21 6.30
N TYR A 106 -0.38 -1.15 7.22
CA TYR A 106 -1.45 -1.94 7.82
C TYR A 106 -2.35 -1.12 8.73
N SER A 107 -1.78 -0.25 9.55
CA SER A 107 -2.57 0.64 10.42
C SER A 107 -3.46 1.60 9.64
N ILE A 108 -2.96 2.15 8.54
CA ILE A 108 -3.75 3.01 7.65
C ILE A 108 -4.85 2.20 6.95
N SER A 109 -4.55 0.98 6.48
CA SER A 109 -5.55 0.09 5.85
C SER A 109 -6.70 -0.29 6.80
N GLN A 110 -6.49 -0.26 8.12
CA GLN A 110 -7.53 -0.51 9.12
C GLN A 110 -8.35 0.74 9.48
N THR A 111 -7.98 1.90 8.94
CA THR A 111 -8.73 3.14 9.16
C THR A 111 -9.92 3.19 8.20
N ASN A 112 -11.10 3.55 8.70
CA ASN A 112 -12.24 3.77 7.82
C ASN A 112 -12.03 5.06 7.00
N ILE A 113 -11.36 4.91 5.85
CA ILE A 113 -11.04 6.03 4.95
C ILE A 113 -12.30 6.53 4.22
N GLU A 114 -13.30 5.67 3.99
CA GLU A 114 -14.53 6.03 3.29
C GLU A 114 -15.21 7.29 3.87
N VAL A 115 -15.26 7.39 5.20
CA VAL A 115 -15.86 8.53 5.89
C VAL A 115 -15.08 9.83 5.77
N LEU A 116 -13.84 9.77 5.29
CA LEU A 116 -12.93 10.90 5.11
C LEU A 116 -12.92 11.43 3.67
N LEU A 117 -13.56 10.70 2.75
CA LEU A 117 -13.58 11.06 1.35
C LEU A 117 -14.49 12.25 1.09
N VAL A 118 -14.11 13.07 0.14
CA VAL A 118 -14.87 14.23 -0.33
C VAL A 118 -15.22 14.08 -1.80
N GLY A 119 -16.35 14.66 -2.23
CA GLY A 119 -16.81 14.59 -3.61
C GLY A 119 -17.82 13.46 -3.85
N GLY A 120 -18.83 13.72 -4.71
CA GLY A 120 -19.90 12.78 -5.00
C GLY A 120 -19.47 11.60 -5.88
N GLY A 121 -19.69 11.67 -7.20
CA GLY A 121 -19.43 10.54 -8.12
C GLY A 121 -17.94 10.13 -8.28
N ARG A 122 -16.99 10.95 -7.83
CA ARG A 122 -15.55 10.62 -7.76
C ARG A 122 -15.02 10.96 -6.38
N ALA A 123 -15.07 10.00 -5.49
CA ALA A 123 -14.57 10.14 -4.12
C ALA A 123 -13.06 10.38 -4.10
N LYS A 124 -12.64 11.37 -3.29
CA LYS A 124 -11.23 11.79 -3.18
C LYS A 124 -10.81 11.91 -1.73
N LEU A 125 -9.66 11.34 -1.41
CA LEU A 125 -8.97 11.55 -0.13
C LEU A 125 -8.11 12.82 -0.24
N ASN A 126 -8.51 13.88 0.43
CA ASN A 126 -7.72 15.11 0.46
C ASN A 126 -6.45 14.93 1.29
N ALA A 127 -5.31 15.40 0.78
CA ALA A 127 -4.02 15.31 1.46
C ALA A 127 -4.04 15.88 2.89
N ASN A 128 -4.70 17.01 3.11
CA ASN A 128 -4.78 17.62 4.44
C ASN A 128 -5.64 16.81 5.40
N ILE A 129 -6.68 16.15 4.88
CA ILE A 129 -7.52 15.24 5.68
C ILE A 129 -6.73 13.99 6.02
N MET A 130 -6.05 13.38 5.05
CA MET A 130 -5.18 12.23 5.24
C MET A 130 -4.10 12.50 6.30
N MET A 131 -3.41 13.63 6.22
CA MET A 131 -2.35 13.98 7.18
C MET A 131 -2.89 14.26 8.61
N LYS A 132 -4.19 14.54 8.76
CA LYS A 132 -4.86 14.70 10.08
C LYS A 132 -5.42 13.38 10.62
N MET A 133 -5.45 12.31 9.83
CA MET A 133 -5.87 10.99 10.30
C MET A 133 -5.06 10.59 11.53
N THR A 134 -5.72 9.90 12.46
CA THR A 134 -5.09 9.45 13.69
C THR A 134 -4.88 7.95 13.65
N ILE A 135 -3.65 7.54 13.88
CA ILE A 135 -3.20 6.14 13.85
C ILE A 135 -2.81 5.72 15.26
N LYS A 136 -3.22 4.52 15.67
CA LYS A 136 -2.73 3.87 16.88
C LYS A 136 -1.46 3.08 16.54
N LEU A 137 -0.40 3.28 17.29
CA LEU A 137 0.87 2.59 17.08
C LEU A 137 1.59 2.32 18.41
N PRO A 138 2.37 1.23 18.50
CA PRO A 138 3.28 1.01 19.62
C PRO A 138 4.32 2.13 19.71
N LYS A 139 4.66 2.58 20.90
CA LYS A 139 5.77 3.53 21.09
C LYS A 139 7.12 2.94 20.70
N ASN A 140 7.27 1.63 20.86
CA ASN A 140 8.50 0.92 20.55
C ASN A 140 8.57 0.60 19.06
N ILE A 141 9.53 1.18 18.34
CA ILE A 141 9.76 0.93 16.92
C ILE A 141 10.07 -0.55 16.62
N THR A 142 10.73 -1.27 17.51
CA THR A 142 11.03 -2.71 17.34
C THR A 142 9.74 -3.54 17.32
N GLU A 143 8.74 -3.15 18.12
CA GLU A 143 7.42 -3.80 18.10
C GLU A 143 6.70 -3.51 16.78
N GLN A 144 6.74 -2.26 16.30
CA GLN A 144 6.17 -1.92 14.98
C GLN A 144 6.81 -2.73 13.85
N LEU A 145 8.14 -2.82 13.83
CA LEU A 145 8.89 -3.63 12.86
C LEU A 145 8.47 -5.10 12.91
N ALA A 146 8.39 -5.69 14.12
CA ALA A 146 8.00 -7.09 14.29
C ALA A 146 6.58 -7.35 13.77
N ILE A 147 5.63 -6.48 14.10
CA ILE A 147 4.23 -6.59 13.64
C ILE A 147 4.15 -6.39 12.13
N GLY A 148 4.76 -5.32 11.62
CA GLY A 148 4.74 -4.98 10.19
C GLY A 148 5.34 -6.09 9.33
N ASP A 149 6.51 -6.62 9.72
CA ASP A 149 7.16 -7.73 9.02
C ASP A 149 6.36 -9.02 9.08
N TYR A 150 5.74 -9.33 10.22
CA TYR A 150 4.92 -10.53 10.37
C TYR A 150 3.72 -10.50 9.43
N ILE A 151 2.95 -9.40 9.43
CA ILE A 151 1.77 -9.27 8.57
C ILE A 151 2.19 -9.24 7.09
N TYR A 152 3.28 -8.53 6.76
CA TYR A 152 3.80 -8.49 5.39
C TYR A 152 4.20 -9.87 4.86
N LYS A 153 4.80 -10.72 5.71
CA LYS A 153 5.10 -12.11 5.35
C LYS A 153 3.84 -12.92 5.11
N LEU A 154 2.80 -12.72 5.92
CA LEU A 154 1.50 -13.38 5.72
C LEU A 154 0.86 -12.97 4.39
N ASP A 155 0.83 -11.68 4.04
CA ASP A 155 0.32 -11.19 2.76
C ASP A 155 1.06 -11.82 1.57
N ASN A 156 2.40 -11.92 1.66
CA ASN A 156 3.21 -12.57 0.62
C ASN A 156 2.89 -14.05 0.48
N LEU A 157 2.70 -14.78 1.59
CA LEU A 157 2.30 -16.19 1.57
C LEU A 157 0.91 -16.36 0.96
N ILE A 158 -0.05 -15.54 1.35
CA ILE A 158 -1.41 -15.54 0.78
C ILE A 158 -1.35 -15.34 -0.74
N THR A 159 -0.64 -14.31 -1.19
CA THR A 159 -0.46 -14.01 -2.61
C THR A 159 0.18 -15.16 -3.38
N LEU A 160 1.22 -15.79 -2.81
CA LEU A 160 1.88 -16.95 -3.42
C LEU A 160 0.94 -18.14 -3.55
N HIS A 161 0.16 -18.43 -2.51
CA HIS A 161 -0.81 -19.53 -2.53
C HIS A 161 -1.95 -19.27 -3.52
N GLN A 162 -2.44 -18.04 -3.63
CA GLN A 162 -3.44 -17.65 -4.63
C GLN A 162 -2.94 -17.89 -6.05
N ARG A 163 -1.73 -17.42 -6.38
CA ARG A 163 -1.11 -17.65 -7.69
C ARG A 163 -0.91 -19.15 -8.01
N LYS A 164 -0.50 -19.93 -6.99
CA LYS A 164 -0.36 -21.38 -7.14
C LYS A 164 -1.71 -22.04 -7.41
N HIS A 165 -2.74 -21.64 -6.68
CA HIS A 165 -4.11 -22.15 -6.88
C HIS A 165 -4.61 -21.84 -8.30
N GLU A 166 -4.50 -20.58 -8.76
CA GLU A 166 -4.90 -20.19 -10.12
C GLU A 166 -4.17 -21.01 -11.20
N LYS A 167 -2.85 -21.25 -11.02
CA LYS A 167 -2.07 -22.09 -11.94
C LYS A 167 -2.59 -23.52 -11.98
N LEU A 168 -2.89 -24.11 -10.81
CA LEU A 168 -3.44 -25.47 -10.72
C LEU A 168 -4.83 -25.57 -11.37
N VAL A 169 -5.68 -24.56 -11.18
CA VAL A 169 -6.99 -24.49 -11.86
C VAL A 169 -6.84 -24.47 -13.37
N LYS A 170 -5.91 -23.66 -13.91
CA LYS A 170 -5.62 -23.62 -15.36
C LYS A 170 -5.12 -24.96 -15.89
N ILE A 171 -4.21 -25.62 -15.16
CA ILE A 171 -3.70 -26.96 -15.54
C ILE A 171 -4.86 -27.98 -15.56
N LYS A 172 -5.69 -28.00 -14.49
CA LYS A 172 -6.87 -28.88 -14.45
C LYS A 172 -7.79 -28.66 -15.64
N GLN A 173 -8.09 -27.39 -15.99
CA GLN A 173 -8.95 -27.07 -17.11
C GLN A 173 -8.35 -27.52 -18.46
N SER A 174 -7.02 -27.39 -18.64
CA SER A 174 -6.35 -27.90 -19.84
C SER A 174 -6.45 -29.40 -19.96
N LEU A 175 -6.12 -30.14 -18.89
CA LEU A 175 -6.20 -31.59 -18.87
C LEU A 175 -7.62 -32.11 -19.15
N LEU A 176 -8.64 -31.47 -18.56
CA LEU A 176 -10.04 -31.85 -18.85
C LEU A 176 -10.40 -31.65 -20.32
N ARG A 177 -9.95 -30.56 -20.95
CA ARG A 177 -10.18 -30.37 -22.39
C ARG A 177 -9.47 -31.42 -23.23
N ASP A 178 -8.22 -31.74 -22.88
CA ASP A 178 -7.41 -32.68 -23.67
C ASP A 178 -7.88 -34.16 -23.50
N MET A 179 -8.54 -34.48 -22.37
CA MET A 179 -8.97 -35.86 -22.06
C MET A 179 -10.41 -36.15 -22.51
N PHE A 180 -11.24 -35.12 -22.72
CA PHE A 180 -12.68 -35.27 -23.02
C PHE A 180 -13.11 -34.63 -24.36
N VAL A 181 -12.17 -34.47 -25.28
CA VAL A 181 -12.44 -34.06 -26.68
C VAL A 181 -12.67 -35.29 -27.54
#